data_365c2ba9f02566179e71482a51a748f9
#
_entry.id   365c2ba9f02566179e71482a51a748f9
#
_cell.length_a   1.000
_cell.length_b   1.000
_cell.length_c   1.000
_cell.angle_alpha   90.00
_cell.angle_beta   90.00
_cell.angle_gamma   90.00
#
_symmetry.space_group_name_H-M   'P 1'
#
loop_
_entity.id
_entity.type
_entity.pdbx_description
1 polymer ?
#
loop_
_entity_poly.entity_id
_entity_poly.type
_entity_poly.pdbx_seq_one_letter_code
_entity_poly.pdbx_strand_id
1 'polypeptide(L)'
;ILLGIGGSGPTKRIPSRTFLSVIEKISKVKKCKFFLATGKNNDEQIILNEILNTKFKSLCTSLDNLSIKETLPIIKNCNVSICNDSSFSHLSAALGIKTITLMADTPLIYGNYSSKMFPIIPDGEETVEHNTLGKDRINPHKIFDKFIEILN
;
A
#
# COMPACT_ATOMS: atom_id res chain seq x y z
N ILE A 1 -1.41 -10.57 2.53
CA ILE A 1 -1.06 -9.15 2.62
C ILE A 1 -1.89 -8.40 1.60
N LEU A 2 -2.52 -7.28 1.99
CA LEU A 2 -3.13 -6.36 1.05
C LEU A 2 -2.10 -5.32 0.59
N LEU A 3 -2.06 -5.04 -0.70
CA LEU A 3 -1.34 -3.90 -1.27
C LEU A 3 -2.36 -2.95 -1.91
N GLY A 4 -2.60 -1.81 -1.28
CA GLY A 4 -3.45 -0.75 -1.82
C GLY A 4 -2.65 0.16 -2.75
N ILE A 5 -2.54 -0.25 -4.00
CA ILE A 5 -1.68 0.40 -5.01
C ILE A 5 -2.37 1.55 -5.74
N GLY A 6 -3.68 1.68 -5.62
CA GLY A 6 -4.46 2.75 -6.21
C GLY A 6 -4.50 4.03 -5.37
N GLY A 7 -5.15 5.05 -5.90
CA GLY A 7 -5.35 6.32 -5.24
C GLY A 7 -5.91 7.37 -6.20
N SER A 8 -6.79 8.25 -5.70
CA SER A 8 -7.48 9.24 -6.53
C SER A 8 -6.58 10.32 -7.11
N GLY A 9 -5.47 10.64 -6.43
CA GLY A 9 -4.54 11.69 -6.87
C GLY A 9 -3.24 11.12 -7.44
N PRO A 10 -2.72 11.68 -8.55
CA PRO A 10 -1.47 11.21 -9.16
C PRO A 10 -0.25 11.38 -8.23
N THR A 11 -0.29 12.36 -7.33
CA THR A 11 0.79 12.63 -6.37
C THR A 11 0.83 11.65 -5.19
N LYS A 12 -0.26 10.91 -4.98
CA LYS A 12 -0.39 9.90 -3.91
C LYS A 12 -0.10 8.47 -4.39
N ARG A 13 -0.06 8.23 -5.69
CA ARG A 13 0.17 6.91 -6.26
C ARG A 13 1.66 6.60 -6.27
N ILE A 14 2.08 5.78 -5.32
CA ILE A 14 3.46 5.31 -5.22
C ILE A 14 3.79 4.46 -6.44
N PRO A 15 4.97 4.63 -7.06
CA PRO A 15 5.35 3.88 -8.25
C PRO A 15 5.39 2.37 -8.03
N SER A 16 5.07 1.61 -9.08
CA SER A 16 5.12 0.13 -9.09
C SER A 16 6.46 -0.45 -8.61
N ARG A 17 7.59 0.19 -8.95
CA ARG A 17 8.92 -0.22 -8.52
C ARG A 17 9.08 -0.31 -7.01
N THR A 18 8.42 0.58 -6.25
CA THR A 18 8.44 0.55 -4.78
C THR A 18 7.70 -0.67 -4.26
N PHE A 19 6.50 -0.95 -4.78
CA PHE A 19 5.74 -2.16 -4.41
C PHE A 19 6.46 -3.44 -4.81
N LEU A 20 7.07 -3.47 -5.99
CA LEU A 20 7.87 -4.63 -6.44
C LEU A 20 9.04 -4.92 -5.51
N SER A 21 9.74 -3.87 -5.06
CA SER A 21 10.83 -4.01 -4.08
C SER A 21 10.30 -4.56 -2.74
N VAL A 22 9.13 -4.09 -2.27
CA VAL A 22 8.49 -4.59 -1.05
C VAL A 22 8.06 -6.05 -1.19
N ILE A 23 7.42 -6.42 -2.31
CA ILE A 23 7.04 -7.81 -2.61
C ILE A 23 8.27 -8.71 -2.58
N GLU A 24 9.36 -8.30 -3.24
CA GLU A 24 10.60 -9.07 -3.27
C GLU A 24 11.19 -9.30 -1.88
N LYS A 25 11.29 -8.23 -1.07
CA LYS A 25 11.83 -8.31 0.29
C LYS A 25 10.99 -9.21 1.19
N ILE A 26 9.68 -9.03 1.19
CA ILE A 26 8.76 -9.81 2.02
C ILE A 26 8.77 -11.28 1.60
N SER A 27 8.71 -11.57 0.29
CA SER A 27 8.65 -12.95 -0.22
C SER A 27 9.91 -13.78 0.07
N LYS A 28 11.05 -13.11 0.32
CA LYS A 28 12.30 -13.78 0.73
C LYS A 28 12.25 -14.27 2.19
N VAL A 29 11.46 -13.66 3.05
CA VAL A 29 11.44 -13.94 4.50
C VAL A 29 10.13 -14.54 4.98
N LYS A 30 9.05 -14.41 4.22
CA LYS A 30 7.71 -14.93 4.58
C LYS A 30 7.04 -15.58 3.37
N LYS A 31 6.51 -16.79 3.57
CA LYS A 31 5.61 -17.41 2.60
C LYS A 31 4.26 -16.70 2.66
N CYS A 32 3.90 -15.95 1.64
CA CYS A 32 2.69 -15.14 1.62
C CYS A 32 2.13 -14.95 0.20
N LYS A 33 0.93 -14.40 0.14
CA LYS A 33 0.27 -13.92 -1.08
C LYS A 33 -0.06 -12.44 -0.93
N PHE A 34 -0.15 -11.75 -2.06
CA PHE A 34 -0.47 -10.34 -2.14
C PHE A 34 -1.79 -10.14 -2.89
N PHE A 35 -2.71 -9.40 -2.29
CA PHE A 35 -3.92 -8.93 -2.95
C PHE A 35 -3.70 -7.48 -3.37
N LEU A 36 -3.85 -7.19 -4.66
CA LEU A 36 -3.62 -5.87 -5.23
C LEU A 36 -4.94 -5.13 -5.34
N ALA A 37 -5.15 -4.13 -4.51
CA ALA A 37 -6.35 -3.31 -4.49
C ALA A 37 -6.11 -1.98 -5.21
N THR A 38 -6.94 -1.70 -6.21
CA THR A 38 -6.82 -0.50 -7.05
C THR A 38 -8.16 -0.15 -7.70
N GLY A 39 -8.26 1.07 -8.21
CA GLY A 39 -9.37 1.51 -9.07
C GLY A 39 -9.19 1.07 -10.52
N LYS A 40 -10.14 1.53 -11.36
CA LYS A 40 -10.22 1.16 -12.78
C LYS A 40 -9.76 2.25 -13.73
N ASN A 41 -9.25 3.39 -13.23
CA ASN A 41 -8.72 4.40 -14.14
C ASN A 41 -7.41 3.94 -14.79
N ASN A 42 -7.09 4.51 -15.94
CA ASN A 42 -5.95 4.07 -16.75
C ASN A 42 -4.62 4.10 -15.99
N ASP A 43 -4.37 5.15 -15.21
CA ASP A 43 -3.10 5.30 -14.49
C ASP A 43 -2.91 4.24 -13.40
N GLU A 44 -4.00 3.89 -12.70
CA GLU A 44 -3.99 2.83 -11.70
C GLU A 44 -3.80 1.45 -12.36
N GLN A 45 -4.42 1.24 -13.52
CA GLN A 45 -4.27 0.00 -14.29
C GLN A 45 -2.85 -0.18 -14.85
N ILE A 46 -2.15 0.91 -15.18
CA ILE A 46 -0.73 0.85 -15.56
C ILE A 46 0.09 0.27 -14.41
N ILE A 47 -0.05 0.80 -13.20
CA ILE A 47 0.69 0.31 -12.02
C ILE A 47 0.36 -1.16 -11.74
N LEU A 48 -0.91 -1.56 -11.81
CA LEU A 48 -1.34 -2.94 -11.65
C LEU A 48 -0.66 -3.86 -12.66
N ASN A 49 -0.70 -3.49 -13.94
CA ASN A 49 -0.11 -4.28 -15.01
C ASN A 49 1.41 -4.38 -14.91
N GLU A 50 2.09 -3.30 -14.52
CA GLU A 50 3.53 -3.32 -14.27
C GLU A 50 3.91 -4.32 -13.18
N ILE A 51 3.10 -4.48 -12.13
CA ILE A 51 3.34 -5.49 -11.08
C ILE A 51 3.03 -6.91 -11.61
N LEU A 52 1.89 -7.09 -12.27
CA LEU A 52 1.44 -8.39 -12.76
C LEU A 52 2.29 -8.95 -13.91
N ASN A 53 3.01 -8.09 -14.64
CA ASN A 53 3.90 -8.49 -15.72
C ASN A 53 5.33 -8.83 -15.25
N THR A 54 5.49 -9.21 -13.99
CA THR A 54 6.77 -9.61 -13.42
C THR A 54 6.76 -11.08 -12.96
N LYS A 55 7.93 -11.56 -12.54
CA LYS A 55 8.10 -12.90 -11.93
C LYS A 55 7.24 -13.09 -10.67
N PHE A 56 6.74 -12.01 -10.06
CA PHE A 56 5.91 -12.06 -8.85
C PHE A 56 4.42 -12.28 -9.15
N LYS A 57 4.01 -12.37 -10.40
CA LYS A 57 2.61 -12.60 -10.82
C LYS A 57 1.95 -13.77 -10.05
N SER A 58 2.67 -14.86 -9.86
CA SER A 58 2.14 -16.05 -9.16
C SER A 58 1.88 -15.83 -7.67
N LEU A 59 2.43 -14.78 -7.07
CA LEU A 59 2.21 -14.38 -5.69
C LEU A 59 1.09 -13.35 -5.54
N CYS A 60 0.65 -12.74 -6.64
CA CYS A 60 -0.27 -11.60 -6.66
C CYS A 60 -1.64 -12.00 -7.21
N THR A 61 -2.69 -11.45 -6.60
CA THR A 61 -4.08 -11.55 -7.08
C THR A 61 -4.68 -10.16 -7.15
N SER A 62 -5.15 -9.75 -8.32
CA SER A 62 -5.84 -8.46 -8.47
C SER A 62 -7.25 -8.51 -7.89
N LEU A 63 -7.66 -7.41 -7.26
CA LEU A 63 -9.02 -7.19 -6.75
C LEU A 63 -9.80 -6.15 -7.58
N ASP A 64 -9.27 -5.70 -8.70
CA ASP A 64 -9.84 -4.60 -9.51
C ASP A 64 -11.21 -4.93 -10.13
N ASN A 65 -11.56 -6.22 -10.24
CA ASN A 65 -12.86 -6.68 -10.72
C ASN A 65 -13.93 -6.79 -9.62
N LEU A 66 -13.55 -6.57 -8.36
CA LEU A 66 -14.44 -6.62 -7.22
C LEU A 66 -14.94 -5.22 -6.85
N SER A 67 -16.19 -5.13 -6.41
CA SER A 67 -16.69 -3.94 -5.72
C SER A 67 -16.00 -3.78 -4.36
N ILE A 68 -16.02 -2.59 -3.78
CA ILE A 68 -15.49 -2.34 -2.43
C ILE A 68 -16.13 -3.32 -1.42
N LYS A 69 -17.45 -3.54 -1.51
CA LYS A 69 -18.16 -4.46 -0.61
C LYS A 69 -17.57 -5.88 -0.68
N GLU A 70 -17.27 -6.36 -1.88
CA GLU A 70 -16.68 -7.70 -2.08
C GLU A 70 -15.23 -7.79 -1.61
N THR A 71 -14.50 -6.67 -1.56
CA THR A 71 -13.12 -6.65 -1.05
C THR A 71 -13.05 -6.71 0.49
N LEU A 72 -14.09 -6.29 1.21
CA LEU A 72 -14.06 -6.20 2.68
C LEU A 72 -13.72 -7.53 3.37
N PRO A 73 -14.33 -8.68 3.04
CA PRO A 73 -13.96 -9.95 3.66
C PRO A 73 -12.53 -10.39 3.31
N ILE A 74 -12.02 -10.05 2.13
CA ILE A 74 -10.64 -10.32 1.76
C ILE A 74 -9.68 -9.49 2.62
N ILE A 75 -9.95 -8.18 2.75
CA ILE A 75 -9.16 -7.27 3.59
C ILE A 75 -9.15 -7.77 5.04
N LYS A 76 -10.33 -8.14 5.57
CA LYS A 76 -10.48 -8.62 6.96
C LYS A 76 -9.63 -9.86 7.26
N ASN A 77 -9.33 -10.67 6.25
CA ASN A 77 -8.51 -11.87 6.37
C ASN A 77 -7.02 -11.64 6.04
N CYS A 78 -6.62 -10.41 5.72
CA CYS A 78 -5.21 -10.08 5.57
C CYS A 78 -4.53 -9.89 6.94
N ASN A 79 -3.27 -10.28 7.03
CA ASN A 79 -2.47 -10.07 8.24
C ASN A 79 -2.00 -8.62 8.39
N VAL A 80 -1.66 -8.00 7.27
CA VAL A 80 -1.16 -6.62 7.16
C VAL A 80 -1.65 -6.01 5.85
N SER A 81 -1.87 -4.72 5.86
CA SER A 81 -2.10 -3.91 4.66
C SER A 81 -0.97 -2.91 4.46
N ILE A 82 -0.54 -2.70 3.22
CA ILE A 82 0.43 -1.69 2.81
C ILE A 82 -0.24 -0.88 1.70
N CYS A 83 -0.64 0.33 1.97
CA CYS A 83 -1.52 1.09 1.09
C CYS A 83 -1.03 2.53 0.88
N ASN A 84 -1.21 3.03 -0.34
CA ASN A 84 -1.23 4.47 -0.56
C ASN A 84 -2.26 5.13 0.36
N ASP A 85 -2.16 6.43 0.59
CA ASP A 85 -3.22 7.21 1.21
C ASP A 85 -4.47 7.19 0.30
N SER A 86 -5.35 6.24 0.59
CA SER A 86 -6.53 5.92 -0.22
C SER A 86 -7.62 5.26 0.64
N SER A 87 -8.80 5.04 0.06
CA SER A 87 -9.90 4.34 0.73
C SER A 87 -9.48 2.97 1.31
N PHE A 88 -8.58 2.25 0.65
CA PHE A 88 -8.15 0.93 1.12
C PHE A 88 -7.33 0.99 2.41
N SER A 89 -6.55 2.05 2.65
CA SER A 89 -5.85 2.24 3.93
C SER A 89 -6.85 2.47 5.08
N HIS A 90 -7.86 3.29 4.83
CA HIS A 90 -8.90 3.59 5.82
C HIS A 90 -9.77 2.37 6.11
N LEU A 91 -10.21 1.65 5.07
CA LEU A 91 -10.99 0.41 5.23
C LEU A 91 -10.21 -0.67 5.99
N SER A 92 -8.93 -0.83 5.69
CA SER A 92 -8.07 -1.80 6.38
C SER A 92 -7.96 -1.47 7.87
N ALA A 93 -7.68 -0.22 8.21
CA ALA A 93 -7.60 0.24 9.60
C ALA A 93 -8.94 0.09 10.34
N ALA A 94 -10.06 0.44 9.69
CA ALA A 94 -11.40 0.30 10.25
C ALA A 94 -11.77 -1.17 10.50
N LEU A 95 -11.29 -2.08 9.67
CA LEU A 95 -11.47 -3.53 9.86
C LEU A 95 -10.50 -4.12 10.91
N GLY A 96 -9.66 -3.29 11.52
CA GLY A 96 -8.73 -3.70 12.56
C GLY A 96 -7.41 -4.29 12.04
N ILE A 97 -7.13 -4.17 10.75
CA ILE A 97 -5.89 -4.66 10.14
C ILE A 97 -4.77 -3.64 10.37
N LYS A 98 -3.60 -4.12 10.82
CA LYS A 98 -2.38 -3.28 10.89
C LYS A 98 -2.04 -2.79 9.49
N THR A 99 -2.02 -1.47 9.30
CA THR A 99 -1.95 -0.82 7.99
C THR A 99 -0.76 0.12 7.91
N ILE A 100 0.20 -0.19 7.07
CA ILE A 100 1.28 0.72 6.71
C ILE A 100 0.71 1.67 5.64
N THR A 101 0.64 2.96 5.98
CA THR A 101 0.08 4.00 5.10
C THR A 101 1.20 4.80 4.47
N LEU A 102 1.26 4.83 3.14
CA LEU A 102 2.30 5.52 2.37
C LEU A 102 1.86 6.97 2.14
N MET A 103 2.38 7.87 2.97
CA MET A 103 1.97 9.27 3.02
C MET A 103 2.91 10.13 2.18
N ALA A 104 2.56 10.37 0.91
CA ALA A 104 3.45 11.05 -0.04
C ALA A 104 3.15 12.54 -0.23
N ASP A 105 1.89 12.96 -0.07
CA ASP A 105 1.45 14.30 -0.49
C ASP A 105 0.16 14.78 0.21
N THR A 106 -0.11 14.28 1.39
CA THR A 106 -1.26 14.69 2.22
C THR A 106 -0.85 14.80 3.67
N PRO A 107 -1.50 15.68 4.45
CA PRO A 107 -1.19 15.85 5.87
C PRO A 107 -1.17 14.52 6.63
N LEU A 108 -0.15 14.35 7.45
CA LEU A 108 0.15 13.09 8.15
C LEU A 108 -1.02 12.58 8.99
N ILE A 109 -1.89 13.48 9.48
CA ILE A 109 -3.06 13.11 10.27
C ILE A 109 -4.01 12.14 9.53
N TYR A 110 -4.04 12.16 8.20
CA TYR A 110 -4.87 11.21 7.44
C TYR A 110 -4.31 9.78 7.45
N GLY A 111 -3.05 9.60 7.80
CA GLY A 111 -2.39 8.30 7.84
C GLY A 111 -2.03 7.79 9.24
N ASN A 112 -2.40 8.51 10.33
CA ASN A 112 -2.02 8.11 11.69
C ASN A 112 -3.09 8.35 12.77
N TYR A 113 -4.37 8.56 12.40
CA TYR A 113 -5.45 8.81 13.36
C TYR A 113 -5.95 7.55 14.09
N SER A 114 -5.47 6.38 13.72
CA SER A 114 -5.85 5.09 14.32
C SER A 114 -4.61 4.35 14.83
N SER A 115 -4.74 3.63 15.95
CA SER A 115 -3.70 2.73 16.45
C SER A 115 -3.36 1.57 15.49
N LYS A 116 -4.13 1.41 14.42
CA LYS A 116 -3.87 0.43 13.36
C LYS A 116 -3.10 1.00 12.18
N MET A 117 -2.84 2.31 12.15
CA MET A 117 -2.14 2.99 11.06
C MET A 117 -0.69 3.29 11.44
N PHE A 118 0.21 2.97 10.54
CA PHE A 118 1.67 3.13 10.68
C PHE A 118 2.20 3.90 9.46
N PRO A 119 2.30 5.23 9.53
CA PRO A 119 2.67 6.03 8.36
C PRO A 119 4.14 5.85 7.99
N ILE A 120 4.40 5.80 6.70
CA ILE A 120 5.73 5.97 6.09
C ILE A 120 5.71 7.25 5.29
N ILE A 121 6.64 8.14 5.56
CA ILE A 121 6.80 9.44 4.90
C ILE A 121 8.02 9.43 3.97
N PRO A 122 8.10 10.37 3.02
CA PRO A 122 9.22 10.45 2.09
C PRO A 122 10.57 10.65 2.81
N ASP A 123 11.63 10.09 2.26
CA ASP A 123 12.98 10.33 2.77
C ASP A 123 13.32 11.82 2.72
N GLY A 124 13.92 12.32 3.80
CA GLY A 124 14.31 13.73 3.97
C GLY A 124 13.20 14.64 4.50
N GLU A 125 11.99 14.13 4.72
CA GLU A 125 10.90 14.90 5.32
C GLU A 125 10.75 14.56 6.82
N GLU A 126 10.40 15.56 7.62
CA GLU A 126 10.00 15.39 9.04
C GLU A 126 8.48 15.22 9.17
N THR A 127 7.72 15.77 8.23
CA THR A 127 6.26 15.65 8.13
C THR A 127 5.84 15.65 6.67
N VAL A 128 4.55 15.44 6.41
CA VAL A 128 3.96 15.51 5.08
C VAL A 128 2.76 16.44 5.09
N GLU A 129 2.70 17.28 4.09
CA GLU A 129 1.61 18.22 3.84
C GLU A 129 1.17 18.13 2.38
N HIS A 130 0.14 18.88 2.00
CA HIS A 130 -0.19 19.08 0.59
C HIS A 130 0.99 19.75 -0.14
N ASN A 131 1.29 19.29 -1.35
CA ASN A 131 2.42 19.69 -2.17
C ASN A 131 3.81 19.23 -1.70
N THR A 132 3.91 18.25 -0.81
CA THR A 132 5.17 17.58 -0.50
C THR A 132 5.74 16.84 -1.71
N LEU A 133 4.86 16.31 -2.59
CA LEU A 133 5.21 15.63 -3.84
C LEU A 133 6.26 14.52 -3.65
N GLY A 134 6.14 13.76 -2.56
CA GLY A 134 7.18 12.83 -2.09
C GLY A 134 7.07 11.39 -2.59
N LYS A 135 6.16 11.06 -3.52
CA LYS A 135 5.86 9.67 -3.92
C LYS A 135 7.09 8.87 -4.38
N ASP A 136 8.05 9.52 -5.04
CA ASP A 136 9.26 8.88 -5.54
C ASP A 136 10.34 8.70 -4.45
N ARG A 137 10.15 9.32 -3.29
CA ARG A 137 11.04 9.25 -2.12
C ARG A 137 10.50 8.35 -1.01
N ILE A 138 9.38 7.65 -1.23
CA ILE A 138 8.90 6.60 -0.32
C ILE A 138 9.85 5.40 -0.39
N ASN A 139 10.51 5.12 0.73
CA ASN A 139 11.59 4.15 0.78
C ASN A 139 11.07 2.73 1.05
N PRO A 140 11.25 1.76 0.12
CA PRO A 140 10.78 0.39 0.30
C PRO A 140 11.50 -0.36 1.45
N HIS A 141 12.69 0.07 1.88
CA HIS A 141 13.35 -0.49 3.07
C HIS A 141 12.60 -0.11 4.33
N LYS A 142 12.21 1.16 4.48
CA LYS A 142 11.41 1.62 5.63
C LYS A 142 10.06 0.92 5.69
N ILE A 143 9.42 0.65 4.53
CA ILE A 143 8.19 -0.14 4.48
C ILE A 143 8.43 -1.56 4.99
N PHE A 144 9.48 -2.19 4.52
CA PHE A 144 9.84 -3.56 4.92
C PHE A 144 10.19 -3.64 6.41
N ASP A 145 10.99 -2.72 6.93
CA ASP A 145 11.37 -2.67 8.35
C ASP A 145 10.12 -2.49 9.24
N LYS A 146 9.21 -1.60 8.86
CA LYS A 146 7.93 -1.42 9.55
C LYS A 146 7.05 -2.68 9.45
N PHE A 147 7.03 -3.35 8.31
CA PHE A 147 6.31 -4.62 8.16
C PHE A 147 6.83 -5.69 9.14
N ILE A 148 8.13 -5.84 9.29
CA ILE A 148 8.73 -6.79 10.26
C ILE A 148 8.40 -6.38 11.70
N GLU A 149 8.50 -5.10 12.03
CA GLU A 149 8.18 -4.56 13.37
C GLU A 149 6.74 -4.88 13.78
N ILE A 150 5.77 -4.63 12.91
CA ILE A 150 4.35 -4.78 13.26
C ILE A 150 3.84 -6.22 13.20
N LEU A 151 4.57 -7.15 12.56
CA LEU A 151 4.22 -8.57 12.56
C LEU A 151 4.63 -9.30 13.85
N ASN A 152 5.66 -8.81 14.49
CA ASN A 152 6.14 -9.35 15.77
C ASN A 152 5.34 -8.75 16.92
#